data_a7fb1cd378e5cdeef44dfbbdb21c91ae
#
_entry.id   a7fb1cd378e5cdeef44dfbbdb21c91ae
#
_cell.length_a   1.000
_cell.length_b   1.000
_cell.length_c   1.000
_cell.angle_alpha   90.00
_cell.angle_beta   90.00
_cell.angle_gamma   90.00
#
_symmetry.space_group_name_H-M   'P 1'
#
loop_
_entity.id
_entity.type
_entity.pdbx_description
1 polymer ?
#
loop_
_entity_poly.entity_id
_entity_poly.type
_entity_poly.pdbx_seq_one_letter_code
_entity_poly.pdbx_strand_id
1 'polypeptide(L)'
;MTVSRNNTIPASQDIKMPAIKEYKHIHVLINARMRTGSSLTGRYFSNHPDFMYLYEPELTLRHSLRYNVYDDSTANIEIIQKPFYEIIEGFFDCDYTRRPELLPFINKTEWMKSSNGFAHLQDTEFNAKELNKICETKNYRVVKTVRINNISKGLETLKKYDVKVIQIVRDPRGMINSRIDFEHLDAQQKQGKSSQKISEASKNYCIWLKTNIDAVFKGPTWLKEHYMIVRYEDLVEKPRELVPLMYDFIGLSNTNETDTILSSQKSKPGNAIAWRYSLPFNQTRIVQNNCPDDIFETLGYVKVKNENQQRNNSFNLVTSSSPHISKLITLE
;
A
#
# COMPACT_ATOMS: atom_id res chain seq x y z
N MET A 1 -58.89 29.27 -25.18
CA MET A 1 -58.43 27.87 -25.43
C MET A 1 -57.10 27.72 -24.84
N THR A 2 -57.03 27.17 -23.62
CA THR A 2 -55.80 26.93 -22.84
C THR A 2 -55.50 25.46 -22.92
N VAL A 3 -54.33 25.08 -23.54
CA VAL A 3 -53.85 23.72 -23.65
C VAL A 3 -52.89 23.48 -22.50
N SER A 4 -53.31 22.70 -21.52
CA SER A 4 -52.50 22.18 -20.44
C SER A 4 -51.68 21.01 -20.98
N ARG A 5 -50.34 21.09 -20.91
CA ARG A 5 -49.43 19.95 -21.16
C ARG A 5 -49.04 19.34 -19.82
N ASN A 6 -49.57 18.18 -19.54
CA ASN A 6 -49.12 17.31 -18.49
C ASN A 6 -47.79 16.65 -18.90
N ASN A 7 -46.68 17.06 -18.29
CA ASN A 7 -45.42 16.33 -18.36
C ASN A 7 -45.39 15.34 -17.21
N THR A 8 -45.68 14.08 -17.49
CA THR A 8 -45.41 12.96 -16.61
C THR A 8 -43.95 12.57 -16.77
N ILE A 9 -43.17 12.72 -15.68
CA ILE A 9 -41.78 12.21 -15.58
C ILE A 9 -41.89 10.69 -15.49
N PRO A 10 -41.15 9.89 -16.32
CA PRO A 10 -41.16 8.46 -16.21
C PRO A 10 -40.44 8.03 -14.90
N ALA A 11 -41.08 7.10 -14.18
CA ALA A 11 -40.57 6.51 -12.98
C ALA A 11 -39.15 5.91 -13.22
N SER A 12 -38.25 6.19 -12.30
CA SER A 12 -36.90 5.63 -12.27
C SER A 12 -36.94 4.11 -12.39
N GLN A 13 -36.34 3.57 -13.43
CA GLN A 13 -36.08 2.15 -13.52
C GLN A 13 -35.17 1.73 -12.34
N ASP A 14 -35.71 0.89 -11.47
CA ASP A 14 -34.93 0.22 -10.43
C ASP A 14 -33.82 -0.63 -11.10
N ILE A 15 -32.61 -0.09 -11.11
CA ILE A 15 -31.41 -0.85 -11.47
C ILE A 15 -31.26 -1.90 -10.38
N LYS A 16 -31.70 -3.12 -10.65
CA LYS A 16 -31.40 -4.30 -9.81
C LYS A 16 -29.90 -4.40 -9.65
N MET A 17 -29.40 -3.98 -8.49
CA MET A 17 -28.02 -4.25 -8.11
C MET A 17 -27.79 -5.76 -8.15
N PRO A 18 -26.67 -6.23 -8.73
CA PRO A 18 -26.32 -7.65 -8.65
C PRO A 18 -26.26 -8.04 -7.18
N ALA A 19 -26.84 -9.21 -6.84
CA ALA A 19 -26.80 -9.76 -5.50
C ALA A 19 -25.34 -9.77 -5.00
N ILE A 20 -25.09 -9.20 -3.82
CA ILE A 20 -23.79 -9.25 -3.16
C ILE A 20 -23.48 -10.73 -2.97
N LYS A 21 -22.47 -11.24 -3.69
CA LYS A 21 -21.97 -12.60 -3.51
C LYS A 21 -21.40 -12.64 -2.11
N GLU A 22 -21.99 -13.41 -1.23
CA GLU A 22 -21.48 -13.59 0.14
C GLU A 22 -20.12 -14.31 0.03
N TYR A 23 -19.04 -13.54 0.12
CA TYR A 23 -17.69 -14.12 0.08
C TYR A 23 -17.39 -14.75 1.42
N LYS A 24 -17.10 -16.05 1.42
CA LYS A 24 -16.62 -16.80 2.59
C LYS A 24 -15.27 -16.26 3.13
N HIS A 25 -14.59 -15.45 2.36
CA HIS A 25 -13.20 -15.03 2.61
C HIS A 25 -13.09 -13.50 2.63
N ILE A 26 -12.17 -13.01 3.44
CA ILE A 26 -11.87 -11.58 3.57
C ILE A 26 -10.69 -11.24 2.66
N HIS A 27 -10.86 -10.19 1.87
CA HIS A 27 -9.85 -9.74 0.91
C HIS A 27 -9.20 -8.45 1.39
N VAL A 28 -7.87 -8.41 1.34
CA VAL A 28 -7.08 -7.28 1.83
C VAL A 28 -6.09 -6.83 0.77
N LEU A 29 -6.02 -5.53 0.54
CA LEU A 29 -5.03 -4.90 -0.31
C LEU A 29 -4.12 -4.00 0.50
N ILE A 30 -2.84 -4.37 0.63
CA ILE A 30 -1.80 -3.50 1.18
C ILE A 30 -1.30 -2.62 0.03
N ASN A 31 -1.77 -1.37 0.00
CA ASN A 31 -1.37 -0.36 -0.98
C ASN A 31 -0.23 0.50 -0.43
N ALA A 32 0.88 0.58 -1.15
CA ALA A 32 2.06 1.28 -0.69
C ALA A 32 2.86 1.90 -1.85
N ARG A 33 3.96 2.55 -1.53
CA ARG A 33 5.05 2.86 -2.46
C ARG A 33 6.34 2.19 -2.01
N MET A 34 7.28 2.06 -2.93
CA MET A 34 8.62 1.55 -2.59
C MET A 34 9.21 2.35 -1.44
N ARG A 35 9.85 1.66 -0.50
CA ARG A 35 10.53 2.22 0.68
C ARG A 35 9.63 2.88 1.73
N THR A 36 8.32 2.65 1.70
CA THR A 36 7.39 3.12 2.75
C THR A 36 7.19 2.13 3.90
N GLY A 37 7.88 0.98 3.91
CA GLY A 37 7.73 -0.04 4.95
C GLY A 37 6.79 -1.18 4.60
N SER A 38 6.30 -1.25 3.36
CA SER A 38 5.35 -2.26 2.90
C SER A 38 5.82 -3.71 3.10
N SER A 39 7.14 -3.98 3.00
CA SER A 39 7.69 -5.32 3.25
C SER A 39 7.67 -5.69 4.75
N LEU A 40 7.82 -4.70 5.65
CA LEU A 40 7.64 -4.94 7.09
C LEU A 40 6.18 -5.26 7.38
N THR A 41 5.26 -4.43 6.87
CA THR A 41 3.82 -4.67 6.98
C THR A 41 3.43 -6.04 6.43
N GLY A 42 3.90 -6.36 5.21
CA GLY A 42 3.62 -7.65 4.56
C GLY A 42 4.03 -8.86 5.41
N ARG A 43 5.13 -8.78 6.17
CA ARG A 43 5.56 -9.87 7.06
C ARG A 43 4.59 -10.15 8.21
N TYR A 44 3.89 -9.16 8.71
CA TYR A 44 2.84 -9.40 9.70
C TYR A 44 1.71 -10.26 9.12
N PHE A 45 1.40 -10.11 7.85
CA PHE A 45 0.38 -10.91 7.17
C PHE A 45 0.93 -12.24 6.65
N SER A 46 2.08 -12.26 5.96
CA SER A 46 2.63 -13.49 5.36
C SER A 46 3.03 -14.56 6.38
N ASN A 47 3.32 -14.16 7.62
CA ASN A 47 3.70 -15.10 8.69
C ASN A 47 2.51 -15.61 9.51
N HIS A 48 1.30 -15.10 9.28
CA HIS A 48 0.11 -15.55 10.00
C HIS A 48 -0.54 -16.74 9.27
N PRO A 49 -0.90 -17.84 9.96
CA PRO A 49 -1.36 -19.07 9.34
C PRO A 49 -2.68 -18.94 8.57
N ASP A 50 -3.55 -17.98 8.94
CA ASP A 50 -4.86 -17.80 8.32
C ASP A 50 -4.80 -17.02 7.00
N PHE A 51 -3.64 -16.47 6.63
CA PHE A 51 -3.52 -15.68 5.42
C PHE A 51 -2.95 -16.47 4.25
N MET A 52 -3.58 -16.32 3.08
CA MET A 52 -2.94 -16.47 1.79
C MET A 52 -2.39 -15.12 1.38
N TYR A 53 -1.08 -15.01 1.24
CA TYR A 53 -0.42 -13.74 0.97
C TYR A 53 0.24 -13.74 -0.41
N LEU A 54 0.04 -12.67 -1.18
CA LEU A 54 0.64 -12.49 -2.51
C LEU A 54 1.50 -11.23 -2.54
N TYR A 55 2.78 -11.40 -2.75
CA TYR A 55 3.79 -10.35 -2.76
C TYR A 55 3.98 -9.74 -4.15
N GLU A 56 3.71 -8.45 -4.33
CA GLU A 56 3.97 -7.66 -5.56
C GLU A 56 3.72 -8.43 -6.89
N PRO A 57 2.50 -8.93 -7.13
CA PRO A 57 2.23 -9.76 -8.32
C PRO A 57 2.41 -8.99 -9.63
N GLU A 58 2.41 -7.67 -9.61
CA GLU A 58 2.72 -6.82 -10.76
C GLU A 58 4.12 -7.05 -11.34
N LEU A 59 5.02 -7.67 -10.58
CA LEU A 59 6.35 -8.05 -11.07
C LEU A 59 6.27 -9.10 -12.19
N THR A 60 5.19 -9.88 -12.26
CA THR A 60 4.96 -10.82 -13.35
C THR A 60 4.73 -10.13 -14.69
N LEU A 61 4.23 -8.89 -14.66
CA LEU A 61 3.93 -8.08 -15.84
C LEU A 61 5.18 -7.41 -16.46
N ARG A 62 6.32 -7.49 -15.78
CA ARG A 62 7.55 -6.77 -16.17
C ARG A 62 7.98 -7.04 -17.60
N HIS A 63 7.97 -8.29 -18.01
CA HIS A 63 8.45 -8.69 -19.33
C HIS A 63 7.40 -8.49 -20.41
N SER A 64 6.15 -8.87 -20.15
CA SER A 64 5.05 -8.80 -21.11
C SER A 64 4.69 -7.36 -21.48
N LEU A 65 4.71 -6.44 -20.51
CA LEU A 65 4.37 -5.03 -20.72
C LEU A 65 5.58 -4.10 -20.82
N ARG A 66 6.81 -4.64 -20.81
CA ARG A 66 8.07 -3.86 -20.78
C ARG A 66 8.08 -2.81 -19.67
N TYR A 67 7.45 -3.13 -18.56
CA TYR A 67 7.32 -2.26 -17.41
C TYR A 67 8.63 -2.15 -16.64
N ASN A 68 9.06 -0.92 -16.33
CA ASN A 68 10.24 -0.68 -15.53
C ASN A 68 9.87 -0.60 -14.03
N VAL A 69 10.30 -1.59 -13.25
CA VAL A 69 9.97 -1.70 -11.82
C VAL A 69 10.57 -0.59 -10.94
N TYR A 70 11.56 0.13 -11.44
CA TYR A 70 12.22 1.24 -10.72
C TYR A 70 11.69 2.62 -11.12
N ASP A 71 10.91 2.69 -12.20
CA ASP A 71 10.28 3.92 -12.65
C ASP A 71 8.88 4.04 -12.07
N ASP A 72 8.69 4.94 -11.11
CA ASP A 72 7.41 5.22 -10.47
C ASP A 72 6.68 6.42 -11.08
N SER A 73 7.04 6.81 -12.29
CA SER A 73 6.29 7.79 -13.05
C SER A 73 4.84 7.33 -13.29
N THR A 74 3.92 8.28 -13.33
CA THR A 74 2.50 7.99 -13.56
C THR A 74 2.30 7.22 -14.86
N ALA A 75 2.99 7.59 -15.93
CA ALA A 75 2.87 6.94 -17.24
C ALA A 75 3.30 5.46 -17.20
N ASN A 76 4.43 5.17 -16.56
CA ASN A 76 4.94 3.80 -16.45
C ASN A 76 4.01 2.91 -15.61
N ILE A 77 3.49 3.44 -14.50
CA ILE A 77 2.62 2.66 -13.61
C ILE A 77 1.21 2.51 -14.21
N GLU A 78 0.72 3.47 -14.99
CA GLU A 78 -0.61 3.42 -15.60
C GLU A 78 -0.78 2.19 -16.51
N ILE A 79 0.28 1.76 -17.17
CA ILE A 79 0.27 0.60 -18.09
C ILE A 79 -0.17 -0.68 -17.37
N ILE A 80 0.19 -0.84 -16.10
CA ILE A 80 -0.09 -2.07 -15.34
C ILE A 80 -1.39 -2.03 -14.54
N GLN A 81 -2.10 -0.89 -14.45
CA GLN A 81 -3.24 -0.77 -13.53
C GLN A 81 -4.33 -1.81 -13.83
N LYS A 82 -4.82 -1.88 -15.07
CA LYS A 82 -5.85 -2.84 -15.43
C LYS A 82 -5.37 -4.30 -15.32
N PRO A 83 -4.23 -4.72 -15.90
CA PRO A 83 -3.72 -6.07 -15.73
C PRO A 83 -3.47 -6.48 -14.27
N PHE A 84 -3.08 -5.52 -13.43
CA PHE A 84 -2.90 -5.75 -12.00
C PHE A 84 -4.23 -6.13 -11.32
N TYR A 85 -5.31 -5.39 -11.58
CA TYR A 85 -6.61 -5.72 -10.99
C TYR A 85 -7.14 -7.08 -11.50
N GLU A 86 -6.88 -7.43 -12.76
CA GLU A 86 -7.20 -8.76 -13.29
C GLU A 86 -6.43 -9.89 -12.59
N ILE A 87 -5.15 -9.65 -12.22
CA ILE A 87 -4.35 -10.60 -11.44
C ILE A 87 -4.94 -10.80 -10.05
N ILE A 88 -5.26 -9.73 -9.34
CA ILE A 88 -5.79 -9.85 -7.98
C ILE A 88 -7.19 -10.45 -7.94
N GLU A 89 -8.02 -10.28 -8.97
CA GLU A 89 -9.30 -10.98 -9.09
C GLU A 89 -9.12 -12.50 -9.16
N GLY A 90 -8.21 -12.98 -10.00
CA GLY A 90 -7.88 -14.41 -10.04
C GLY A 90 -7.34 -14.94 -8.72
N PHE A 91 -6.53 -14.16 -8.02
CA PHE A 91 -6.03 -14.50 -6.69
C PHE A 91 -7.15 -14.54 -5.65
N PHE A 92 -8.06 -13.56 -5.65
CA PHE A 92 -9.21 -13.53 -4.76
C PHE A 92 -10.21 -14.64 -5.01
N ASP A 93 -10.29 -15.13 -6.23
CA ASP A 93 -11.07 -16.32 -6.60
C ASP A 93 -10.34 -17.65 -6.29
N CYS A 94 -9.09 -17.62 -5.80
CA CYS A 94 -8.20 -18.79 -5.67
C CYS A 94 -8.03 -19.56 -6.99
N ASP A 95 -8.01 -18.87 -8.12
CA ASP A 95 -7.91 -19.50 -9.43
C ASP A 95 -6.57 -19.21 -10.10
N TYR A 96 -5.55 -19.92 -9.66
CA TYR A 96 -4.21 -19.89 -10.25
C TYR A 96 -4.15 -20.56 -11.64
N THR A 97 -5.20 -21.29 -12.04
CA THR A 97 -5.27 -21.87 -13.39
C THR A 97 -5.50 -20.80 -14.44
N ARG A 98 -6.24 -19.74 -14.08
CA ARG A 98 -6.42 -18.54 -14.93
C ARG A 98 -5.25 -17.57 -14.87
N ARG A 99 -4.30 -17.78 -13.94
CA ARG A 99 -3.14 -16.92 -13.70
C ARG A 99 -1.84 -17.75 -13.67
N PRO A 100 -1.52 -18.47 -14.74
CA PRO A 100 -0.37 -19.36 -14.77
C PRO A 100 0.97 -18.63 -14.60
N GLU A 101 1.02 -17.33 -14.88
CA GLU A 101 2.19 -16.46 -14.67
C GLU A 101 2.59 -16.31 -13.20
N LEU A 102 1.66 -16.54 -12.27
CA LEU A 102 1.96 -16.50 -10.83
C LEU A 102 2.76 -17.71 -10.35
N LEU A 103 2.63 -18.88 -11.02
CA LEU A 103 3.32 -20.11 -10.61
C LEU A 103 4.85 -19.98 -10.69
N PRO A 104 5.44 -19.64 -11.85
CA PRO A 104 6.88 -19.46 -11.94
C PRO A 104 7.36 -18.29 -11.08
N PHE A 105 6.52 -17.29 -10.83
CA PHE A 105 6.85 -16.17 -9.96
C PHE A 105 6.97 -16.63 -8.50
N ILE A 106 6.00 -17.39 -7.99
CA ILE A 106 6.01 -17.89 -6.59
C ILE A 106 7.14 -18.94 -6.42
N ASN A 107 7.35 -19.81 -7.40
CA ASN A 107 8.33 -20.91 -7.34
C ASN A 107 9.77 -20.47 -7.64
N LYS A 108 9.99 -19.24 -8.11
CA LYS A 108 11.25 -18.77 -8.70
C LYS A 108 12.45 -18.86 -7.76
N THR A 109 12.29 -18.50 -6.51
CA THR A 109 13.37 -18.46 -5.53
C THR A 109 12.83 -18.70 -4.12
N GLU A 110 13.72 -19.15 -3.21
CA GLU A 110 13.42 -19.28 -1.78
C GLU A 110 12.94 -17.94 -1.18
N TRP A 111 13.52 -16.84 -1.64
CA TRP A 111 13.10 -15.51 -1.23
C TRP A 111 11.63 -15.22 -1.64
N MET A 112 11.22 -15.60 -2.86
CA MET A 112 9.84 -15.40 -3.31
C MET A 112 8.86 -16.27 -2.53
N LYS A 113 9.19 -17.54 -2.28
CA LYS A 113 8.39 -18.44 -1.43
C LYS A 113 8.25 -17.87 -0.03
N SER A 114 9.35 -17.44 0.58
CA SER A 114 9.35 -16.79 1.90
C SER A 114 8.51 -15.50 1.91
N SER A 115 8.63 -14.67 0.87
CA SER A 115 7.86 -13.43 0.75
C SER A 115 6.36 -13.67 0.61
N ASN A 116 5.96 -14.82 0.06
CA ASN A 116 4.57 -15.25 -0.06
C ASN A 116 4.09 -16.13 1.11
N GLY A 117 4.84 -16.21 2.20
CA GLY A 117 4.44 -16.98 3.38
C GLY A 117 4.72 -18.48 3.30
N PHE A 118 5.46 -18.95 2.28
CA PHE A 118 5.79 -20.37 2.07
C PHE A 118 7.19 -20.75 2.55
N ALA A 119 7.77 -20.00 3.49
CA ALA A 119 9.12 -20.27 4.00
C ALA A 119 9.30 -21.70 4.53
N HIS A 120 8.24 -22.29 5.08
CA HIS A 120 8.22 -23.66 5.62
C HIS A 120 8.11 -24.75 4.54
N LEU A 121 7.89 -24.37 3.26
CA LEU A 121 7.72 -25.25 2.11
C LEU A 121 8.77 -24.97 1.02
N GLN A 122 10.00 -24.67 1.43
CA GLN A 122 11.07 -24.20 0.52
C GLN A 122 11.37 -25.17 -0.61
N ASP A 123 11.42 -26.47 -0.32
CA ASP A 123 11.76 -27.52 -1.31
C ASP A 123 10.55 -27.96 -2.18
N THR A 124 9.37 -27.34 -1.97
CA THR A 124 8.15 -27.70 -2.70
C THR A 124 7.97 -26.79 -3.91
N GLU A 125 7.79 -27.38 -5.10
CA GLU A 125 7.27 -26.67 -6.28
C GLU A 125 5.75 -26.80 -6.31
N PHE A 126 5.07 -25.67 -6.34
CA PHE A 126 3.60 -25.63 -6.39
C PHE A 126 3.11 -25.69 -7.83
N ASN A 127 2.07 -26.49 -8.05
CA ASN A 127 1.22 -26.35 -9.22
C ASN A 127 -0.07 -25.58 -8.92
N ALA A 128 -0.80 -25.19 -9.95
CA ALA A 128 -2.00 -24.37 -9.79
C ALA A 128 -3.06 -25.03 -8.89
N LYS A 129 -3.27 -26.33 -9.01
CA LYS A 129 -4.29 -27.05 -8.22
C LYS A 129 -3.93 -27.11 -6.74
N GLU A 130 -2.65 -27.23 -6.43
CA GLU A 130 -2.16 -27.20 -5.03
C GLU A 130 -2.33 -25.82 -4.42
N LEU A 131 -1.93 -24.77 -5.14
CA LEU A 131 -2.13 -23.40 -4.68
C LEU A 131 -3.61 -23.03 -4.52
N ASN A 132 -4.48 -23.47 -5.43
CA ASN A 132 -5.93 -23.30 -5.28
C ASN A 132 -6.42 -23.91 -3.96
N LYS A 133 -6.07 -25.17 -3.69
CA LYS A 133 -6.46 -25.86 -2.46
C LYS A 133 -5.94 -25.15 -1.22
N ILE A 134 -4.66 -24.75 -1.19
CA ILE A 134 -4.08 -24.00 -0.07
C ILE A 134 -4.83 -22.68 0.12
N CYS A 135 -5.06 -21.93 -0.95
CA CYS A 135 -5.77 -20.66 -0.94
C CYS A 135 -7.21 -20.80 -0.38
N GLU A 136 -7.93 -21.83 -0.81
CA GLU A 136 -9.30 -22.10 -0.36
C GLU A 136 -9.41 -22.43 1.14
N THR A 137 -8.34 -22.94 1.75
CA THR A 137 -8.30 -23.20 3.21
C THR A 137 -8.08 -21.96 4.05
N LYS A 138 -7.64 -20.83 3.44
CA LYS A 138 -7.31 -19.60 4.16
C LYS A 138 -8.52 -18.67 4.27
N ASN A 139 -8.74 -18.11 5.44
CA ASN A 139 -9.84 -17.19 5.69
C ASN A 139 -9.59 -15.81 5.06
N TYR A 140 -8.32 -15.42 4.92
CA TYR A 140 -7.92 -14.11 4.44
C TYR A 140 -7.02 -14.24 3.22
N ARG A 141 -7.27 -13.39 2.20
CA ARG A 141 -6.43 -13.26 1.00
C ARG A 141 -5.87 -11.87 0.93
N VAL A 142 -4.56 -11.77 1.04
CA VAL A 142 -3.85 -10.50 1.17
C VAL A 142 -2.93 -10.29 -0.01
N VAL A 143 -3.11 -9.21 -0.74
CA VAL A 143 -2.19 -8.77 -1.81
C VAL A 143 -1.44 -7.54 -1.34
N LYS A 144 -0.13 -7.54 -1.53
CA LYS A 144 0.71 -6.37 -1.28
C LYS A 144 1.26 -5.83 -2.60
N THR A 145 1.04 -4.55 -2.85
CA THR A 145 1.58 -3.85 -4.02
C THR A 145 2.25 -2.53 -3.66
N VAL A 146 3.15 -2.09 -4.53
CA VAL A 146 3.76 -0.75 -4.47
C VAL A 146 3.54 0.03 -5.77
N ARG A 147 2.58 -0.42 -6.62
CA ARG A 147 2.40 0.05 -8.00
C ARG A 147 0.98 0.49 -8.36
N ILE A 148 0.13 0.76 -7.40
CA ILE A 148 -1.16 1.43 -7.66
C ILE A 148 -0.97 2.94 -7.58
N ASN A 149 -1.22 3.64 -8.68
CA ASN A 149 -1.16 5.12 -8.71
C ASN A 149 -2.38 5.75 -8.07
N ASN A 150 -3.55 5.21 -8.36
CA ASN A 150 -4.81 5.78 -7.96
C ASN A 150 -5.80 4.65 -7.66
N ILE A 151 -6.16 4.51 -6.39
CA ILE A 151 -7.06 3.48 -5.89
C ILE A 151 -8.45 3.56 -6.53
N SER A 152 -8.88 4.76 -6.98
CA SER A 152 -10.18 4.93 -7.64
C SER A 152 -10.27 4.23 -9.00
N LYS A 153 -9.15 3.84 -9.61
CA LYS A 153 -9.12 3.03 -10.84
C LYS A 153 -9.57 1.58 -10.63
N GLY A 154 -9.56 1.10 -9.40
CA GLY A 154 -9.94 -0.27 -9.03
C GLY A 154 -11.25 -0.37 -8.25
N LEU A 155 -12.05 0.69 -8.15
CA LEU A 155 -13.25 0.69 -7.31
C LEU A 155 -14.23 -0.44 -7.63
N GLU A 156 -14.34 -0.84 -8.89
CA GLU A 156 -15.18 -1.95 -9.31
C GLU A 156 -14.71 -3.27 -8.66
N THR A 157 -13.43 -3.60 -8.82
CA THR A 157 -12.82 -4.79 -8.21
C THR A 157 -12.88 -4.73 -6.69
N LEU A 158 -12.53 -3.57 -6.09
CA LEU A 158 -12.53 -3.40 -4.64
C LEU A 158 -13.93 -3.61 -4.06
N LYS A 159 -14.97 -3.09 -4.71
CA LYS A 159 -16.35 -3.26 -4.28
C LYS A 159 -16.85 -4.69 -4.53
N LYS A 160 -16.53 -5.27 -5.68
CA LYS A 160 -16.92 -6.63 -6.06
C LYS A 160 -16.46 -7.68 -5.04
N TYR A 161 -15.25 -7.51 -4.50
CA TYR A 161 -14.63 -8.45 -3.56
C TYR A 161 -14.66 -7.96 -2.11
N ASP A 162 -15.36 -6.88 -1.79
CA ASP A 162 -15.45 -6.28 -0.45
C ASP A 162 -14.06 -6.05 0.18
N VAL A 163 -13.14 -5.48 -0.60
CA VAL A 163 -11.72 -5.41 -0.25
C VAL A 163 -11.45 -4.38 0.83
N LYS A 164 -10.80 -4.79 1.92
CA LYS A 164 -10.21 -3.88 2.92
C LYS A 164 -8.85 -3.39 2.44
N VAL A 165 -8.66 -2.08 2.39
CA VAL A 165 -7.42 -1.44 1.91
C VAL A 165 -6.63 -0.90 3.08
N ILE A 166 -5.37 -1.32 3.21
CA ILE A 166 -4.42 -0.76 4.18
C ILE A 166 -3.36 -0.01 3.38
N GLN A 167 -3.41 1.32 3.43
CA GLN A 167 -2.41 2.17 2.77
C GLN A 167 -1.25 2.48 3.73
N ILE A 168 -0.05 2.08 3.34
CA ILE A 168 1.16 2.38 4.09
C ILE A 168 1.79 3.66 3.56
N VAL A 169 1.92 4.63 4.44
CA VAL A 169 2.56 5.93 4.16
C VAL A 169 3.82 6.11 5.00
N ARG A 170 4.70 6.98 4.57
CA ARG A 170 5.94 7.32 5.28
C ARG A 170 6.24 8.80 5.08
N ASP A 171 6.95 9.41 6.03
CA ASP A 171 7.51 10.74 5.84
C ASP A 171 8.24 10.83 4.48
N PRO A 172 7.86 11.77 3.60
CA PRO A 172 8.49 11.88 2.28
C PRO A 172 10.02 11.97 2.34
N ARG A 173 10.58 12.63 3.35
CA ARG A 173 12.03 12.74 3.57
C ARG A 173 12.66 11.40 3.89
N GLY A 174 12.01 10.61 4.74
CA GLY A 174 12.44 9.26 5.11
C GLY A 174 12.33 8.27 3.95
N MET A 175 11.27 8.40 3.14
CA MET A 175 11.09 7.57 1.95
C MET A 175 12.18 7.86 0.91
N ILE A 176 12.43 9.14 0.59
CA ILE A 176 13.47 9.56 -0.37
C ILE A 176 14.86 9.15 0.11
N ASN A 177 15.20 9.39 1.39
CA ASN A 177 16.48 8.95 1.94
C ASN A 177 16.70 7.45 1.74
N SER A 178 15.68 6.64 2.03
CA SER A 178 15.75 5.18 1.84
C SER A 178 15.82 4.76 0.37
N ARG A 179 15.29 5.56 -0.57
CA ARG A 179 15.43 5.30 -2.02
C ARG A 179 16.81 5.62 -2.53
N ILE A 180 17.42 6.72 -2.07
CA ILE A 180 18.80 7.09 -2.42
C ILE A 180 19.73 5.91 -2.12
N ASP A 181 19.63 5.33 -0.92
CA ASP A 181 20.45 4.20 -0.51
C ASP A 181 20.19 2.94 -1.35
N PHE A 182 18.93 2.67 -1.68
CA PHE A 182 18.53 1.44 -2.38
C PHE A 182 18.79 1.50 -3.89
N GLU A 183 18.50 2.63 -4.52
CA GLU A 183 18.56 2.79 -5.99
C GLU A 183 19.90 3.37 -6.43
N HIS A 184 20.85 3.60 -5.50
CA HIS A 184 22.09 4.30 -5.76
C HIS A 184 21.87 5.62 -6.52
N LEU A 185 20.80 6.33 -6.16
CA LEU A 185 20.47 7.63 -6.75
C LEU A 185 21.63 8.63 -6.62
N ASP A 186 22.53 8.36 -5.69
CA ASP A 186 23.71 9.17 -5.40
C ASP A 186 25.01 8.60 -6.04
N ALA A 187 25.14 7.28 -6.21
CA ALA A 187 26.41 6.62 -6.58
C ALA A 187 26.83 6.86 -8.04
N GLN A 188 25.92 7.18 -8.95
CA GLN A 188 26.26 7.34 -10.37
C GLN A 188 26.42 8.78 -10.83
N GLN A 189 26.29 9.79 -9.94
CA GLN A 189 26.31 11.19 -10.39
C GLN A 189 26.90 12.17 -9.38
N LYS A 190 28.16 12.40 -9.53
CA LYS A 190 28.81 13.64 -9.08
C LYS A 190 28.16 14.83 -9.81
N GLN A 191 27.42 15.67 -9.09
CA GLN A 191 26.89 17.00 -9.45
C GLN A 191 25.62 17.06 -10.33
N GLY A 192 24.56 17.67 -9.78
CA GLY A 192 23.39 18.21 -10.51
C GLY A 192 22.23 17.25 -10.78
N LYS A 193 22.49 16.06 -11.27
CA LYS A 193 21.44 15.08 -11.63
C LYS A 193 20.78 14.39 -10.44
N SER A 194 21.47 14.32 -9.27
CA SER A 194 20.91 13.80 -8.02
C SER A 194 19.74 14.65 -7.55
N SER A 195 19.86 15.98 -7.56
CA SER A 195 18.80 16.90 -7.13
C SER A 195 17.55 16.81 -8.01
N GLN A 196 17.71 16.61 -9.31
CA GLN A 196 16.58 16.45 -10.24
C GLN A 196 15.83 15.14 -9.98
N LYS A 197 16.54 14.02 -9.78
CA LYS A 197 15.91 12.74 -9.46
C LYS A 197 15.19 12.77 -8.12
N ILE A 198 15.79 13.40 -7.09
CA ILE A 198 15.16 13.61 -5.78
C ILE A 198 13.88 14.44 -5.94
N SER A 199 13.95 15.52 -6.75
CA SER A 199 12.80 16.37 -7.02
C SER A 199 11.66 15.59 -7.67
N GLU A 200 11.97 14.83 -8.71
CA GLU A 200 10.99 14.02 -9.43
C GLU A 200 10.38 12.92 -8.53
N ALA A 201 11.20 12.16 -7.85
CA ALA A 201 10.75 11.10 -6.95
C ALA A 201 9.88 11.63 -5.80
N SER A 202 10.25 12.78 -5.20
CA SER A 202 9.44 13.42 -4.15
C SER A 202 8.12 13.93 -4.70
N LYS A 203 8.11 14.56 -5.86
CA LYS A 203 6.90 15.03 -6.54
C LYS A 203 5.95 13.86 -6.82
N ASN A 204 6.46 12.78 -7.43
CA ASN A 204 5.66 11.59 -7.75
C ASN A 204 5.07 10.95 -6.49
N TYR A 205 5.85 10.86 -5.41
CA TYR A 205 5.37 10.32 -4.15
C TYR A 205 4.27 11.19 -3.52
N CYS A 206 4.45 12.50 -3.48
CA CYS A 206 3.45 13.39 -2.88
C CYS A 206 2.18 13.53 -3.74
N ILE A 207 2.29 13.43 -5.05
CA ILE A 207 1.12 13.29 -5.94
C ILE A 207 0.38 11.98 -5.60
N TRP A 208 1.09 10.87 -5.43
CA TRP A 208 0.49 9.60 -5.07
C TRP A 208 -0.24 9.65 -3.72
N LEU A 209 0.38 10.26 -2.70
CA LEU A 209 -0.25 10.46 -1.39
C LEU A 209 -1.57 11.23 -1.56
N LYS A 210 -1.50 12.39 -2.20
CA LYS A 210 -2.67 13.24 -2.41
C LYS A 210 -3.76 12.54 -3.22
N THR A 211 -3.40 11.88 -4.31
CA THR A 211 -4.36 11.20 -5.19
C THR A 211 -5.13 10.11 -4.44
N ASN A 212 -4.46 9.29 -3.63
CA ASN A 212 -5.12 8.20 -2.93
C ASN A 212 -5.91 8.68 -1.70
N ILE A 213 -5.42 9.69 -0.99
CA ILE A 213 -6.16 10.35 0.09
C ILE A 213 -7.43 11.02 -0.48
N ASP A 214 -7.31 11.80 -1.54
CA ASP A 214 -8.45 12.45 -2.19
C ASP A 214 -9.47 11.42 -2.72
N ALA A 215 -9.01 10.28 -3.24
CA ALA A 215 -9.88 9.20 -3.71
C ALA A 215 -10.77 8.63 -2.60
N VAL A 216 -10.28 8.56 -1.37
CA VAL A 216 -11.06 8.12 -0.21
C VAL A 216 -12.02 9.21 0.25
N PHE A 217 -11.57 10.46 0.37
CA PHE A 217 -12.40 11.55 0.88
C PHE A 217 -13.50 11.98 -0.07
N LYS A 218 -13.19 12.01 -1.38
CA LYS A 218 -14.10 12.45 -2.45
C LYS A 218 -14.81 11.28 -3.12
N GLY A 219 -14.40 10.05 -2.82
CA GLY A 219 -14.95 8.83 -3.38
C GLY A 219 -16.24 8.36 -2.69
N PRO A 220 -16.71 7.16 -3.04
CA PRO A 220 -17.94 6.61 -2.49
C PRO A 220 -17.80 6.33 -0.98
N THR A 221 -18.89 6.53 -0.23
CA THR A 221 -18.90 6.41 1.25
C THR A 221 -18.41 5.06 1.75
N TRP A 222 -18.76 3.96 1.07
CA TRP A 222 -18.33 2.62 1.44
C TRP A 222 -16.80 2.48 1.48
N LEU A 223 -16.05 3.21 0.61
CA LEU A 223 -14.59 3.12 0.58
C LEU A 223 -13.96 3.63 1.89
N LYS A 224 -14.57 4.62 2.54
CA LYS A 224 -14.07 5.16 3.83
C LYS A 224 -14.08 4.11 4.93
N GLU A 225 -15.09 3.23 4.94
CA GLU A 225 -15.22 2.14 5.91
C GLU A 225 -14.28 0.95 5.59
N HIS A 226 -13.77 0.91 4.35
CA HIS A 226 -12.89 -0.13 3.84
C HIS A 226 -11.44 0.34 3.68
N TYR A 227 -11.09 1.49 4.26
CA TYR A 227 -9.77 2.09 4.04
C TYR A 227 -9.12 2.52 5.36
N MET A 228 -7.90 2.04 5.57
CA MET A 228 -7.06 2.38 6.72
C MET A 228 -5.74 2.95 6.22
N ILE A 229 -5.29 4.07 6.80
CA ILE A 229 -3.95 4.63 6.55
C ILE A 229 -3.06 4.31 7.74
N VAL A 230 -1.87 3.78 7.48
CA VAL A 230 -0.87 3.40 8.49
C VAL A 230 0.43 4.13 8.19
N ARG A 231 0.92 4.93 9.13
CA ARG A 231 2.25 5.54 9.03
C ARG A 231 3.32 4.54 9.42
N TYR A 232 4.35 4.46 8.61
CA TYR A 232 5.52 3.61 8.88
C TYR A 232 6.18 3.95 10.21
N GLU A 233 6.23 5.23 10.56
CA GLU A 233 6.79 5.74 11.80
C GLU A 233 6.08 5.12 13.01
N ASP A 234 4.76 5.16 13.04
CA ASP A 234 3.95 4.57 14.11
C ASP A 234 4.10 3.04 14.15
N LEU A 235 4.12 2.40 12.97
CA LEU A 235 4.26 0.93 12.88
C LEU A 235 5.59 0.43 13.45
N VAL A 236 6.69 1.16 13.26
CA VAL A 236 7.98 0.73 13.79
C VAL A 236 8.19 1.12 15.25
N GLU A 237 7.54 2.18 15.72
CA GLU A 237 7.61 2.64 17.10
C GLU A 237 6.70 1.83 18.03
N LYS A 238 5.47 1.56 17.58
CA LYS A 238 4.41 0.93 18.36
C LYS A 238 3.77 -0.28 17.68
N PRO A 239 4.57 -1.27 17.23
CA PRO A 239 4.02 -2.40 16.48
C PRO A 239 3.00 -3.23 17.29
N ARG A 240 3.18 -3.32 18.63
CA ARG A 240 2.27 -4.05 19.51
C ARG A 240 0.91 -3.39 19.68
N GLU A 241 0.79 -2.11 19.39
CA GLU A 241 -0.49 -1.39 19.36
C GLU A 241 -1.10 -1.44 17.96
N LEU A 242 -0.30 -1.19 16.93
CA LEU A 242 -0.79 -0.96 15.58
C LEU A 242 -1.12 -2.24 14.80
N VAL A 243 -0.37 -3.32 14.99
CA VAL A 243 -0.65 -4.59 14.29
C VAL A 243 -2.00 -5.19 14.71
N PRO A 244 -2.35 -5.24 16.02
CA PRO A 244 -3.70 -5.64 16.43
C PRO A 244 -4.81 -4.77 15.82
N LEU A 245 -4.62 -3.45 15.71
CA LEU A 245 -5.59 -2.56 15.07
C LEU A 245 -5.75 -2.83 13.57
N MET A 246 -4.66 -3.16 12.86
CA MET A 246 -4.75 -3.59 11.46
C MET A 246 -5.53 -4.91 11.32
N TYR A 247 -5.35 -5.84 12.25
CA TYR A 247 -6.07 -7.11 12.24
C TYR A 247 -7.54 -6.92 12.59
N ASP A 248 -7.85 -6.11 13.60
CA ASP A 248 -9.23 -5.77 13.96
C ASP A 248 -9.97 -5.09 12.79
N PHE A 249 -9.30 -4.16 12.10
CA PHE A 249 -9.84 -3.51 10.89
C PHE A 249 -10.28 -4.50 9.80
N ILE A 250 -9.59 -5.62 9.66
CA ILE A 250 -9.94 -6.68 8.72
C ILE A 250 -10.80 -7.78 9.35
N GLY A 251 -11.23 -7.62 10.61
CA GLY A 251 -12.07 -8.59 11.31
C GLY A 251 -11.33 -9.82 11.84
N LEU A 252 -10.00 -9.74 12.03
CA LEU A 252 -9.23 -10.78 12.70
C LEU A 252 -8.99 -10.42 14.16
N SER A 253 -9.50 -11.24 15.05
CA SER A 253 -9.25 -11.07 16.49
C SER A 253 -7.79 -11.31 16.83
N ASN A 254 -7.28 -10.57 17.83
CA ASN A 254 -5.93 -10.78 18.35
C ASN A 254 -5.80 -12.16 18.98
N THR A 255 -4.75 -12.90 18.62
CA THR A 255 -4.50 -14.28 19.04
C THR A 255 -3.06 -14.49 19.50
N ASN A 256 -2.77 -15.67 20.05
CA ASN A 256 -1.39 -16.05 20.41
C ASN A 256 -0.44 -16.03 19.20
N GLU A 257 -0.96 -16.29 17.99
CA GLU A 257 -0.23 -16.19 16.74
C GLU A 257 0.24 -14.76 16.48
N THR A 258 -0.61 -13.76 16.76
CA THR A 258 -0.26 -12.35 16.67
C THR A 258 0.92 -12.00 17.58
N ASP A 259 0.89 -12.45 18.83
CA ASP A 259 1.98 -12.21 19.79
C ASP A 259 3.28 -12.90 19.36
N THR A 260 3.20 -14.09 18.80
CA THR A 260 4.34 -14.83 18.26
C THR A 260 4.96 -14.06 17.07
N ILE A 261 4.14 -13.57 16.14
CA ILE A 261 4.59 -12.79 14.99
C ILE A 261 5.25 -11.48 15.45
N LEU A 262 4.62 -10.75 16.37
CA LEU A 262 5.16 -9.51 16.94
C LEU A 262 6.51 -9.73 17.63
N SER A 263 6.67 -10.85 18.33
CA SER A 263 7.91 -11.19 19.03
C SER A 263 9.02 -11.62 18.07
N SER A 264 8.68 -12.24 16.94
CA SER A 264 9.62 -12.65 15.90
C SER A 264 10.12 -11.49 15.02
N GLN A 265 9.32 -10.42 14.89
CA GLN A 265 9.67 -9.29 14.05
C GLN A 265 10.42 -8.22 14.85
N LYS A 266 11.69 -8.00 14.50
CA LYS A 266 12.49 -6.92 15.07
C LYS A 266 12.19 -5.62 14.31
N SER A 267 11.37 -4.75 14.87
CA SER A 267 11.24 -3.38 14.39
C SER A 267 12.54 -2.62 14.68
N LYS A 268 12.90 -1.67 13.81
CA LYS A 268 14.05 -0.78 13.98
C LYS A 268 13.56 0.67 13.96
N PRO A 269 13.08 1.20 15.09
CA PRO A 269 12.53 2.56 15.16
C PRO A 269 13.47 3.64 14.62
N GLY A 270 14.78 3.48 14.83
CA GLY A 270 15.80 4.39 14.31
C GLY A 270 15.76 4.57 12.79
N ASN A 271 15.25 3.59 12.03
CA ASN A 271 15.11 3.71 10.58
C ASN A 271 14.05 4.75 10.16
N ALA A 272 13.07 5.03 11.02
CA ALA A 272 12.04 6.04 10.74
C ALA A 272 12.62 7.45 10.70
N ILE A 273 13.58 7.73 11.57
CA ILE A 273 14.19 9.03 11.74
C ILE A 273 15.62 9.14 11.16
N ALA A 274 16.17 8.08 10.58
CA ALA A 274 17.55 8.04 10.06
C ALA A 274 17.85 9.18 9.07
N TRP A 275 16.86 9.59 8.27
CA TRP A 275 16.98 10.69 7.33
C TRP A 275 17.40 12.03 7.99
N ARG A 276 17.10 12.22 9.27
CA ARG A 276 17.51 13.44 10.03
C ARG A 276 19.02 13.64 9.97
N TYR A 277 19.77 12.54 9.93
CA TYR A 277 21.24 12.56 10.03
C TYR A 277 21.90 12.29 8.68
N SER A 278 21.29 11.47 7.81
CA SER A 278 21.89 11.03 6.55
C SER A 278 21.49 11.91 5.37
N LEU A 279 20.27 12.48 5.35
CA LEU A 279 19.83 13.34 4.25
C LEU A 279 20.39 14.76 4.45
N PRO A 280 21.17 15.33 3.50
CA PRO A 280 21.60 16.71 3.55
C PRO A 280 20.43 17.69 3.57
N PHE A 281 20.54 18.79 4.31
CA PHE A 281 19.44 19.74 4.48
C PHE A 281 18.97 20.36 3.14
N ASN A 282 19.87 20.61 2.20
CA ASN A 282 19.50 21.08 0.86
C ASN A 282 18.59 20.07 0.12
N GLN A 283 18.82 18.76 0.26
CA GLN A 283 17.96 17.71 -0.29
C GLN A 283 16.63 17.62 0.48
N THR A 284 16.66 17.74 1.80
CA THR A 284 15.46 17.87 2.64
C THR A 284 14.54 19.00 2.15
N ARG A 285 15.12 20.17 1.81
CA ARG A 285 14.37 21.30 1.25
C ARG A 285 13.73 20.95 -0.09
N ILE A 286 14.44 20.24 -0.97
CA ILE A 286 13.90 19.79 -2.26
C ILE A 286 12.65 18.93 -2.02
N VAL A 287 12.74 17.93 -1.13
CA VAL A 287 11.61 17.07 -0.81
C VAL A 287 10.43 17.86 -0.27
N GLN A 288 10.66 18.75 0.70
CA GLN A 288 9.60 19.54 1.31
C GLN A 288 8.93 20.51 0.33
N ASN A 289 9.68 21.07 -0.61
CA ASN A 289 9.15 22.00 -1.61
C ASN A 289 8.33 21.29 -2.70
N ASN A 290 8.58 20.01 -2.96
CA ASN A 290 7.83 19.21 -3.91
C ASN A 290 6.55 18.57 -3.32
N CYS A 291 6.39 18.64 -2.01
CA CYS A 291 5.23 18.10 -1.32
C CYS A 291 4.35 19.26 -0.82
N PRO A 292 3.07 19.32 -1.21
CA PRO A 292 2.12 20.29 -0.71
C PRO A 292 2.04 20.30 0.83
N ASP A 293 1.80 21.47 1.41
CA ASP A 293 1.70 21.62 2.87
C ASP A 293 0.54 20.79 3.45
N ASP A 294 -0.58 20.73 2.73
CA ASP A 294 -1.75 19.95 3.12
C ASP A 294 -1.46 18.46 3.31
N ILE A 295 -0.49 17.89 2.58
CA ILE A 295 -0.08 16.49 2.75
C ILE A 295 0.70 16.29 4.05
N PHE A 296 1.60 17.22 4.37
CA PHE A 296 2.34 17.18 5.63
C PHE A 296 1.39 17.31 6.83
N GLU A 297 0.50 18.31 6.79
CA GLU A 297 -0.49 18.57 7.85
C GLU A 297 -1.47 17.39 7.99
N THR A 298 -1.99 16.89 6.88
CA THR A 298 -2.94 15.78 6.85
C THR A 298 -2.36 14.52 7.49
N LEU A 299 -1.10 14.19 7.20
CA LEU A 299 -0.42 13.01 7.71
C LEU A 299 0.31 13.26 9.04
N GLY A 300 0.24 14.48 9.60
CA GLY A 300 0.88 14.85 10.86
C GLY A 300 2.40 14.93 10.78
N TYR A 301 2.98 15.22 9.61
CA TYR A 301 4.42 15.45 9.48
C TYR A 301 4.76 16.92 9.60
N VAL A 302 5.84 17.24 10.32
CA VAL A 302 6.28 18.63 10.55
C VAL A 302 7.44 18.97 9.63
N LYS A 303 7.30 20.04 8.83
CA LYS A 303 8.39 20.56 8.01
C LYS A 303 9.48 21.21 8.87
N VAL A 304 10.75 20.98 8.54
CA VAL A 304 11.90 21.63 9.20
C VAL A 304 12.32 22.88 8.44
N LYS A 305 12.66 23.95 9.17
CA LYS A 305 13.03 25.26 8.60
C LYS A 305 14.52 25.40 8.36
N ASN A 306 15.34 24.66 9.11
CA ASN A 306 16.80 24.70 9.03
C ASN A 306 17.43 23.38 9.48
N GLU A 307 18.74 23.25 9.28
CA GLU A 307 19.48 22.02 9.60
C GLU A 307 19.50 21.76 11.13
N ASN A 308 19.52 22.80 11.95
CA ASN A 308 19.47 22.62 13.41
C ASN A 308 18.18 21.93 13.85
N GLN A 309 17.02 22.34 13.31
CA GLN A 309 15.74 21.66 13.57
C GLN A 309 15.76 20.22 13.03
N GLN A 310 16.34 20.02 11.85
CA GLN A 310 16.45 18.66 11.28
C GLN A 310 17.26 17.73 12.19
N ARG A 311 18.38 18.19 12.73
CA ARG A 311 19.30 17.40 13.56
C ARG A 311 18.89 17.31 15.04
N ASN A 312 18.01 18.17 15.50
CA ASN A 312 17.61 18.25 16.91
C ASN A 312 16.62 17.13 17.28
N ASN A 313 17.04 16.16 18.07
CA ASN A 313 16.20 15.05 18.54
C ASN A 313 14.96 15.50 19.35
N SER A 314 15.03 16.63 20.02
CA SER A 314 13.89 17.18 20.77
C SER A 314 12.87 17.88 19.86
N PHE A 315 13.19 18.10 18.58
CA PHE A 315 12.24 18.66 17.64
C PHE A 315 11.31 17.55 17.12
N ASN A 316 10.03 17.65 17.47
CA ASN A 316 9.05 16.65 17.07
C ASN A 316 8.73 16.76 15.57
N LEU A 317 8.94 15.68 14.82
CA LEU A 317 8.72 15.60 13.37
C LEU A 317 7.39 14.98 13.00
N VAL A 318 6.73 14.35 13.97
CA VAL A 318 5.45 13.67 13.79
C VAL A 318 4.52 14.16 14.89
N THR A 319 3.37 14.64 14.49
CA THR A 319 2.29 15.08 15.39
C THR A 319 1.04 14.25 15.12
N SER A 320 -0.03 14.54 15.84
CA SER A 320 -1.35 14.00 15.53
C SER A 320 -1.71 14.33 14.07
N SER A 321 -2.32 13.38 13.38
CA SER A 321 -2.86 13.60 12.04
C SER A 321 -4.06 14.56 12.09
N SER A 322 -4.44 15.09 10.92
CA SER A 322 -5.66 15.90 10.81
C SER A 322 -6.89 15.13 11.33
N PRO A 323 -7.81 15.77 12.08
CA PRO A 323 -9.04 15.13 12.59
C PRO A 323 -9.89 14.44 11.53
N HIS A 324 -9.78 14.84 10.27
CA HIS A 324 -10.49 14.19 9.16
C HIS A 324 -9.86 12.85 8.76
N ILE A 325 -8.60 12.62 9.08
CA ILE A 325 -7.86 11.40 8.83
C ILE A 325 -7.66 10.57 10.09
N SER A 326 -7.79 11.16 11.28
CA SER A 326 -7.65 10.43 12.55
C SER A 326 -8.60 9.23 12.67
N LYS A 327 -9.75 9.26 11.99
CA LYS A 327 -10.63 8.10 11.82
C LYS A 327 -10.10 7.03 10.83
N LEU A 328 -9.13 7.40 9.99
CA LEU A 328 -8.49 6.52 9.00
C LEU A 328 -7.06 6.18 9.38
N ILE A 329 -6.43 6.99 10.22
CA ILE A 329 -5.14 6.73 10.85
C ILE A 329 -5.44 6.31 12.27
N THR A 330 -5.25 5.06 12.53
CA THR A 330 -5.52 4.46 13.84
C THR A 330 -4.33 4.67 14.76
N LEU A 331 -4.24 5.82 15.40
CA LEU A 331 -3.63 6.02 16.72
C LEU A 331 -3.91 7.48 17.15
N GLU A 332 -4.98 7.71 17.88
CA GLU A 332 -5.02 8.81 18.82
C GLU A 332 -4.32 8.41 20.11
#